data_1d0ca6e7f1c229378dc5c2da5339176c
#
_entry.id   1d0ca6e7f1c229378dc5c2da5339176c
#
_cell.length_a   1.000
_cell.length_b   1.000
_cell.length_c   1.000
_cell.angle_alpha   90.00
_cell.angle_beta   90.00
_cell.angle_gamma   90.00
#
_symmetry.space_group_name_H-M   'P 1'
#
loop_
_entity.id
_entity.type
_entity.pdbx_description
1 polymer ?
#
loop_
_entity_poly.entity_id
_entity_poly.type
_entity_poly.pdbx_seq_one_letter_code
_entity_poly.pdbx_strand_id
1 'polypeptide(L)'
;AFALAGRHEVEDGFAVHYGFQATGDEIESSALEQGKFTSRTYYKLSILPEFRRELDEGRTLLLRAGASFNDTNRNDSRFSPLADVTWLTDDGEGNSERTYLSFAETTQAVGYGAIGGSETSGLFRSNHDLLPEKTRSLEFGHALERPLWSLAGAVFHRWDDDLVDWTYSGAGARSAQNVDVETYGLEVIATRQWANFEAIASYSYLHKDEDYGNAAVDGSFYALNFPEHRVTLGFVYEPSELFQLRVDNEWREQRASPLRKGPDRSAYSHLAASYYPVQMDDLELFVAYDKPWDEDFQDVPGTPGRGDQFSLGATYRW
;
A
#
# COMPACT_ATOMS: atom_id res chain seq x y z
N ALA A 1 -17.45 1.53 -15.94
CA ALA A 1 -16.60 0.38 -15.54
C ALA A 1 -17.46 -0.89 -15.46
N PHE A 2 -16.90 -2.01 -15.88
CA PHE A 2 -17.48 -3.35 -15.76
C PHE A 2 -16.42 -4.27 -15.19
N ALA A 3 -16.78 -5.14 -14.24
CA ALA A 3 -15.90 -6.17 -13.70
C ALA A 3 -16.69 -7.46 -13.49
N LEU A 4 -16.05 -8.58 -13.84
CA LEU A 4 -16.53 -9.94 -13.60
C LEU A 4 -15.37 -10.71 -12.99
N ALA A 5 -15.62 -11.40 -11.89
CA ALA A 5 -14.67 -12.34 -11.31
C ALA A 5 -15.40 -13.57 -10.82
N GLY A 6 -14.74 -14.71 -10.87
CA GLY A 6 -15.30 -15.96 -10.40
C GLY A 6 -14.25 -17.01 -10.11
N ARG A 7 -14.67 -18.05 -9.42
CA ARG A 7 -13.93 -19.29 -9.18
C ARG A 7 -14.78 -20.46 -9.67
N HIS A 8 -14.22 -21.29 -10.50
CA HIS A 8 -14.84 -22.51 -10.99
C HIS A 8 -14.06 -23.72 -10.48
N GLU A 9 -14.71 -24.59 -9.76
CA GLU A 9 -14.16 -25.86 -9.33
C GLU A 9 -14.32 -26.86 -10.47
N VAL A 10 -13.20 -27.37 -10.96
CA VAL A 10 -13.15 -28.28 -12.11
C VAL A 10 -13.26 -29.73 -11.61
N GLU A 11 -12.53 -30.03 -10.52
CA GLU A 11 -12.55 -31.31 -9.81
C GLU A 11 -12.08 -31.08 -8.37
N ASP A 12 -12.18 -32.10 -7.55
CA ASP A 12 -11.73 -32.03 -6.16
C ASP A 12 -10.24 -31.64 -6.07
N GLY A 13 -9.97 -30.57 -5.37
CA GLY A 13 -8.64 -30.01 -5.22
C GLY A 13 -8.11 -29.23 -6.43
N PHE A 14 -8.90 -29.04 -7.50
CA PHE A 14 -8.50 -28.19 -8.63
C PHE A 14 -9.57 -27.18 -8.99
N ALA A 15 -9.23 -25.89 -8.94
CA ALA A 15 -10.09 -24.79 -9.31
C ALA A 15 -9.39 -23.80 -10.24
N VAL A 16 -10.17 -23.01 -10.96
CA VAL A 16 -9.66 -21.91 -11.79
C VAL A 16 -10.34 -20.63 -11.35
N HIS A 17 -9.53 -19.66 -10.92
CA HIS A 17 -9.97 -18.29 -10.72
C HIS A 17 -9.84 -17.53 -12.04
N TYR A 18 -10.83 -16.74 -12.36
CA TYR A 18 -10.83 -15.92 -13.55
C TYR A 18 -11.37 -14.53 -13.26
N GLY A 19 -10.91 -13.56 -14.01
CA GLY A 19 -11.38 -12.19 -13.90
C GLY A 19 -11.32 -11.49 -15.24
N PHE A 20 -12.30 -10.61 -15.48
CA PHE A 20 -12.33 -9.68 -16.59
C PHE A 20 -12.73 -8.30 -16.05
N GLN A 21 -12.01 -7.29 -16.46
CA GLN A 21 -12.31 -5.90 -16.17
C GLN A 21 -12.24 -5.08 -17.44
N ALA A 22 -13.21 -4.20 -17.63
CA ALA A 22 -13.22 -3.18 -18.67
C ALA A 22 -13.53 -1.83 -18.00
N THR A 23 -12.66 -0.86 -18.17
CA THR A 23 -12.84 0.49 -17.62
C THR A 23 -12.56 1.51 -18.70
N GLY A 24 -13.42 2.51 -18.81
CA GLY A 24 -13.18 3.72 -19.59
C GLY A 24 -13.32 4.93 -18.69
N ASP A 25 -12.38 5.84 -18.78
CA ASP A 25 -12.43 7.14 -18.12
C ASP A 25 -12.01 8.25 -19.09
N GLU A 26 -12.49 9.43 -18.83
CA GLU A 26 -12.17 10.65 -19.57
C GLU A 26 -12.00 11.79 -18.58
N ILE A 27 -11.08 12.67 -18.85
CA ILE A 27 -10.84 13.87 -18.07
C ILE A 27 -10.90 15.09 -18.97
N GLU A 28 -11.63 16.10 -18.55
CA GLU A 28 -11.63 17.43 -19.14
C GLU A 28 -10.99 18.40 -18.14
N SER A 29 -9.83 18.97 -18.53
CA SER A 29 -9.07 19.86 -17.65
C SER A 29 -8.26 20.84 -18.48
N SER A 30 -8.29 22.11 -18.11
CA SER A 30 -7.43 23.16 -18.68
C SER A 30 -5.93 23.01 -18.29
N ALA A 31 -5.63 22.10 -17.37
CA ALA A 31 -4.24 21.77 -16.99
C ALA A 31 -3.59 20.76 -17.96
N LEU A 32 -4.36 20.14 -18.87
CA LEU A 32 -3.84 19.21 -19.88
C LEU A 32 -3.62 19.93 -21.19
N GLU A 33 -2.42 19.81 -21.74
CA GLU A 33 -2.04 20.43 -23.03
C GLU A 33 -2.26 19.49 -24.22
N GLN A 34 -2.21 18.18 -24.00
CA GLN A 34 -2.29 17.15 -25.03
C GLN A 34 -3.64 16.47 -25.04
N GLY A 35 -4.53 16.85 -25.96
CA GLY A 35 -5.89 16.29 -26.07
C GLY A 35 -5.93 14.77 -26.27
N LYS A 36 -4.91 14.16 -26.88
CA LYS A 36 -4.81 12.70 -27.03
C LYS A 36 -4.69 11.93 -25.69
N PHE A 37 -4.38 12.62 -24.60
CA PHE A 37 -4.24 12.03 -23.26
C PHE A 37 -5.46 12.30 -22.37
N THR A 38 -6.58 12.74 -22.91
CA THR A 38 -7.79 13.05 -22.15
C THR A 38 -8.67 11.84 -21.88
N SER A 39 -8.49 10.72 -22.58
CA SER A 39 -9.27 9.49 -22.38
C SER A 39 -8.38 8.27 -22.17
N ARG A 40 -8.85 7.31 -21.38
CA ARG A 40 -8.18 6.04 -21.16
C ARG A 40 -9.20 4.91 -21.18
N THR A 41 -8.87 3.85 -21.93
CA THR A 41 -9.55 2.56 -21.85
C THR A 41 -8.57 1.53 -21.29
N TYR A 42 -9.07 0.65 -20.46
CA TYR A 42 -8.29 -0.39 -19.81
C TYR A 42 -9.08 -1.69 -19.81
N TYR A 43 -8.46 -2.74 -20.30
CA TYR A 43 -8.97 -4.11 -20.29
C TYR A 43 -7.99 -5.00 -19.53
N LYS A 44 -8.51 -5.82 -18.64
CA LYS A 44 -7.72 -6.83 -17.93
C LYS A 44 -8.44 -8.16 -17.98
N LEU A 45 -7.74 -9.17 -18.40
CA LEU A 45 -8.14 -10.57 -18.29
C LEU A 45 -7.17 -11.28 -17.36
N SER A 46 -7.65 -12.08 -16.42
CA SER A 46 -6.82 -12.88 -15.53
C SER A 46 -7.32 -14.31 -15.46
N ILE A 47 -6.39 -15.25 -15.45
CA ILE A 47 -6.65 -16.68 -15.26
C ILE A 47 -5.59 -17.21 -14.29
N LEU A 48 -6.09 -17.84 -13.20
CA LEU A 48 -5.25 -18.35 -12.12
C LEU A 48 -5.75 -19.74 -11.71
N PRO A 49 -5.22 -20.82 -12.29
CA PRO A 49 -5.36 -22.17 -11.79
C PRO A 49 -4.87 -22.29 -10.34
N GLU A 50 -5.63 -23.01 -9.53
CA GLU A 50 -5.35 -23.33 -8.13
C GLU A 50 -5.40 -24.85 -7.96
N PHE A 51 -4.34 -25.40 -7.40
CA PHE A 51 -4.29 -26.79 -6.97
C PHE A 51 -4.20 -26.82 -5.44
N ARG A 52 -5.16 -27.50 -4.81
CA ARG A 52 -5.24 -27.69 -3.35
C ARG A 52 -5.07 -29.18 -3.04
N ARG A 53 -4.17 -29.49 -2.13
CA ARG A 53 -3.95 -30.83 -1.64
C ARG A 53 -3.95 -30.87 -0.13
N GLU A 54 -4.86 -31.62 0.44
CA GLU A 54 -4.80 -31.99 1.85
C GLU A 54 -3.74 -33.08 2.03
N LEU A 55 -2.79 -32.88 2.93
CA LEU A 55 -1.65 -33.76 3.13
C LEU A 55 -1.92 -34.75 4.27
N ASP A 56 -2.50 -34.27 5.36
CA ASP A 56 -2.97 -35.00 6.53
C ASP A 56 -3.85 -34.09 7.37
N GLU A 57 -4.24 -34.51 8.58
CA GLU A 57 -5.14 -33.75 9.45
C GLU A 57 -4.65 -32.32 9.68
N GLY A 58 -5.41 -31.34 9.18
CA GLY A 58 -5.18 -29.92 9.36
C GLY A 58 -4.09 -29.31 8.49
N ARG A 59 -3.43 -30.07 7.59
CA ARG A 59 -2.37 -29.52 6.72
C ARG A 59 -2.79 -29.50 5.24
N THR A 60 -2.69 -28.33 4.63
CA THR A 60 -3.07 -28.09 3.24
C THR A 60 -1.94 -27.41 2.48
N LEU A 61 -1.63 -27.91 1.29
CA LEU A 61 -0.77 -27.26 0.31
C LEU A 61 -1.64 -26.62 -0.77
N LEU A 62 -1.42 -25.32 -1.03
CA LEU A 62 -2.02 -24.59 -2.14
C LEU A 62 -0.92 -24.20 -3.12
N LEU A 63 -1.14 -24.47 -4.39
CA LEU A 63 -0.28 -24.05 -5.50
C LEU A 63 -1.13 -23.26 -6.47
N ARG A 64 -0.75 -22.02 -6.77
CA ARG A 64 -1.40 -21.19 -7.77
C ARG A 64 -0.37 -20.68 -8.75
N ALA A 65 -0.68 -20.76 -10.03
CA ALA A 65 0.16 -20.18 -11.08
C ALA A 65 -0.71 -19.76 -12.26
N GLY A 66 -0.51 -18.54 -12.73
CA GLY A 66 -1.31 -18.01 -13.82
C GLY A 66 -0.76 -16.68 -14.32
N ALA A 67 -1.62 -15.91 -14.95
CA ALA A 67 -1.25 -14.61 -15.46
C ALA A 67 -2.44 -13.68 -15.64
N SER A 68 -2.14 -12.39 -15.75
CA SER A 68 -3.07 -11.40 -16.29
C SER A 68 -2.56 -10.84 -17.62
N PHE A 69 -3.49 -10.54 -18.50
CA PHE A 69 -3.27 -9.80 -19.74
C PHE A 69 -3.93 -8.42 -19.58
N ASN A 70 -3.16 -7.37 -19.79
CA ASN A 70 -3.60 -6.00 -19.69
C ASN A 70 -3.46 -5.31 -21.04
N ASP A 71 -4.48 -4.57 -21.45
CA ASP A 71 -4.49 -3.79 -22.70
C ASP A 71 -5.05 -2.40 -22.43
N THR A 72 -4.45 -1.38 -23.01
CA THR A 72 -4.88 0.01 -22.87
C THR A 72 -4.73 0.76 -24.18
N ASN A 73 -5.52 1.83 -24.40
CA ASN A 73 -5.33 2.71 -25.54
C ASN A 73 -4.09 3.62 -25.40
N ARG A 74 -3.29 3.45 -24.36
CA ARG A 74 -2.11 4.27 -24.06
C ARG A 74 -0.81 3.59 -24.34
N ASN A 75 -0.76 2.27 -24.20
CA ASN A 75 0.45 1.49 -24.19
C ASN A 75 0.21 0.13 -24.87
N ASP A 76 1.28 -0.55 -25.24
CA ASP A 76 1.21 -1.93 -25.72
C ASP A 76 0.62 -2.85 -24.66
N SER A 77 -0.06 -3.90 -25.14
CA SER A 77 -0.58 -4.96 -24.31
C SER A 77 0.54 -5.62 -23.50
N ARG A 78 0.26 -5.97 -22.25
CA ARG A 78 1.21 -6.59 -21.32
C ARG A 78 0.67 -7.88 -20.75
N PHE A 79 1.57 -8.84 -20.63
CA PHE A 79 1.32 -10.11 -19.96
C PHE A 79 2.09 -10.15 -18.65
N SER A 80 1.39 -10.37 -17.53
CA SER A 80 1.96 -10.30 -16.19
C SER A 80 1.74 -11.62 -15.48
N PRO A 81 2.80 -12.46 -15.31
CA PRO A 81 2.73 -13.71 -14.59
C PRO A 81 2.57 -13.52 -13.10
N LEU A 82 1.96 -14.51 -12.44
CA LEU A 82 1.88 -14.62 -11.00
C LEU A 82 1.92 -16.10 -10.58
N ALA A 83 2.52 -16.38 -9.44
CA ALA A 83 2.56 -17.71 -8.85
C ALA A 83 2.69 -17.62 -7.34
N ASP A 84 2.05 -18.52 -6.61
CA ASP A 84 2.29 -18.68 -5.18
C ASP A 84 2.22 -20.15 -4.74
N VAL A 85 2.97 -20.44 -3.70
CA VAL A 85 2.94 -21.67 -2.94
C VAL A 85 2.59 -21.30 -1.51
N THR A 86 1.54 -21.88 -0.98
CA THR A 86 1.09 -21.62 0.39
C THR A 86 0.93 -22.95 1.13
N TRP A 87 1.53 -23.02 2.30
CA TRP A 87 1.36 -24.08 3.27
C TRP A 87 0.50 -23.58 4.42
N LEU A 88 -0.62 -24.25 4.66
CA LEU A 88 -1.56 -23.97 5.74
C LEU A 88 -1.55 -25.12 6.74
N THR A 89 -1.60 -24.77 8.02
CA THR A 89 -1.87 -25.71 9.11
C THR A 89 -3.01 -25.12 9.95
N ASP A 90 -4.01 -25.91 10.27
CA ASP A 90 -5.16 -25.54 11.09
C ASP A 90 -5.53 -26.73 11.96
N ASP A 91 -5.53 -26.57 13.29
CA ASP A 91 -5.87 -27.64 14.23
C ASP A 91 -7.37 -27.70 14.58
N GLY A 92 -8.17 -26.79 14.01
CA GLY A 92 -9.61 -26.67 14.30
C GLY A 92 -9.95 -26.09 15.68
N GLU A 93 -8.96 -25.77 16.52
CA GLU A 93 -9.12 -25.18 17.86
C GLU A 93 -8.82 -23.67 17.87
N GLY A 94 -8.71 -23.06 16.70
CA GLY A 94 -8.39 -21.63 16.51
C GLY A 94 -6.90 -21.33 16.42
N ASN A 95 -6.05 -22.36 16.25
CA ASN A 95 -4.65 -22.17 15.91
C ASN A 95 -4.45 -22.46 14.43
N SER A 96 -4.02 -21.45 13.70
CA SER A 96 -3.63 -21.62 12.31
C SER A 96 -2.24 -21.05 12.03
N GLU A 97 -1.60 -21.62 11.03
CA GLU A 97 -0.30 -21.19 10.54
C GLU A 97 -0.33 -21.14 9.01
N ARG A 98 0.26 -20.11 8.47
CA ARG A 98 0.38 -19.90 7.04
C ARG A 98 1.82 -19.54 6.69
N THR A 99 2.45 -20.34 5.84
CA THR A 99 3.74 -20.02 5.24
C THR A 99 3.57 -19.92 3.73
N TYR A 100 4.08 -18.88 3.10
CA TYR A 100 3.94 -18.71 1.68
C TYR A 100 5.18 -18.12 1.01
N LEU A 101 5.33 -18.45 -0.27
CA LEU A 101 6.22 -17.79 -1.20
C LEU A 101 5.39 -17.36 -2.40
N SER A 102 5.42 -16.09 -2.75
CA SER A 102 4.67 -15.54 -3.86
C SER A 102 5.55 -14.73 -4.81
N PHE A 103 5.25 -14.82 -6.10
CA PHE A 103 5.77 -13.95 -7.15
C PHE A 103 4.60 -13.35 -7.91
N ALA A 104 4.65 -12.04 -8.14
CA ALA A 104 3.65 -11.36 -8.95
C ALA A 104 4.31 -10.29 -9.82
N GLU A 105 3.84 -10.18 -11.07
CA GLU A 105 4.11 -9.04 -11.94
C GLU A 105 2.82 -8.27 -12.16
N THR A 106 2.90 -6.94 -12.13
CA THR A 106 1.79 -6.03 -12.43
C THR A 106 2.27 -4.90 -13.32
N THR A 107 1.34 -4.32 -14.08
CA THR A 107 1.60 -3.15 -14.92
C THR A 107 0.56 -2.08 -14.64
N GLN A 108 0.97 -0.82 -14.72
CA GLN A 108 0.09 0.32 -14.52
C GLN A 108 0.28 1.35 -15.64
N ALA A 109 -0.84 1.84 -16.18
CA ALA A 109 -0.81 2.92 -17.15
C ALA A 109 -0.51 4.25 -16.45
N VAL A 110 0.26 5.12 -17.12
CA VAL A 110 0.64 6.44 -16.61
C VAL A 110 -0.59 7.30 -16.33
N GLY A 111 -0.54 8.02 -15.21
CA GLY A 111 -1.60 8.94 -14.80
C GLY A 111 -1.67 10.19 -15.68
N TYR A 112 -2.88 10.76 -15.82
CA TYR A 112 -3.12 11.94 -16.66
C TYR A 112 -2.22 13.14 -16.33
N GLY A 113 -2.02 13.45 -15.06
CA GLY A 113 -1.21 14.56 -14.63
C GLY A 113 0.27 14.41 -14.98
N ALA A 114 0.77 13.18 -15.07
CA ALA A 114 2.17 12.94 -15.41
C ALA A 114 2.43 13.00 -16.92
N ILE A 115 1.45 12.62 -17.77
CA ILE A 115 1.64 12.50 -19.22
C ILE A 115 0.96 13.60 -20.03
N GLY A 116 -0.03 14.31 -19.50
CA GLY A 116 -0.91 15.17 -20.29
C GLY A 116 -0.79 16.68 -20.04
N GLY A 117 -0.05 17.10 -19.03
CA GLY A 117 0.14 18.51 -18.72
C GLY A 117 1.32 19.15 -19.46
N SER A 118 1.72 20.34 -19.03
CA SER A 118 2.85 21.06 -19.63
C SER A 118 4.20 20.44 -19.31
N GLU A 119 5.05 20.27 -20.32
CA GLU A 119 6.45 19.83 -20.14
C GLU A 119 7.38 20.98 -19.74
N THR A 120 6.99 22.22 -20.01
CA THR A 120 7.89 23.38 -19.90
C THR A 120 7.48 24.42 -18.89
N SER A 121 6.22 24.42 -18.48
CA SER A 121 5.66 25.42 -17.56
C SER A 121 5.09 24.83 -16.26
N GLY A 122 4.99 25.65 -15.24
CA GLY A 122 4.45 25.26 -13.94
C GLY A 122 5.48 24.62 -13.00
N LEU A 123 5.03 24.34 -11.78
CA LEU A 123 5.83 23.69 -10.75
C LEU A 123 5.96 22.17 -11.00
N PHE A 124 4.89 21.56 -11.50
CA PHE A 124 4.85 20.16 -11.91
C PHE A 124 4.84 20.11 -13.44
N ARG A 125 5.84 19.46 -14.03
CA ARG A 125 6.03 19.34 -15.47
C ARG A 125 5.81 17.90 -15.89
N SER A 126 4.85 17.72 -16.77
CA SER A 126 4.56 16.40 -17.34
C SER A 126 5.68 15.94 -18.29
N ASN A 127 5.63 14.70 -18.68
CA ASN A 127 6.47 14.14 -19.73
C ASN A 127 5.59 13.27 -20.62
N HIS A 128 5.51 13.61 -21.90
CA HIS A 128 4.63 12.93 -22.86
C HIS A 128 5.17 11.57 -23.30
N ASP A 129 6.45 11.30 -23.06
CA ASP A 129 7.16 10.08 -23.48
C ASP A 129 7.28 9.02 -22.37
N LEU A 130 6.54 9.20 -21.25
CA LEU A 130 6.56 8.24 -20.14
C LEU A 130 6.07 6.85 -20.57
N LEU A 131 6.83 5.85 -20.15
CA LEU A 131 6.50 4.44 -20.30
C LEU A 131 5.56 3.97 -19.17
N PRO A 132 4.77 2.89 -19.39
CA PRO A 132 3.96 2.29 -18.35
C PRO A 132 4.83 1.64 -17.28
N GLU A 133 4.44 1.83 -16.04
CA GLU A 133 5.09 1.21 -14.90
C GLU A 133 4.93 -0.31 -14.92
N LYS A 134 5.97 -1.02 -14.53
CA LYS A 134 5.97 -2.46 -14.34
C LYS A 134 6.60 -2.80 -13.01
N THR A 135 5.86 -3.51 -12.17
CA THR A 135 6.33 -3.98 -10.86
C THR A 135 6.40 -5.50 -10.84
N ARG A 136 7.52 -6.03 -10.38
CA ARG A 136 7.71 -7.45 -10.03
C ARG A 136 7.99 -7.54 -8.54
N SER A 137 7.40 -8.51 -7.88
CA SER A 137 7.57 -8.72 -6.45
C SER A 137 7.76 -10.19 -6.14
N LEU A 138 8.76 -10.50 -5.33
CA LEU A 138 8.97 -11.80 -4.70
C LEU A 138 8.86 -11.61 -3.19
N GLU A 139 7.99 -12.40 -2.54
CA GLU A 139 7.71 -12.28 -1.11
C GLU A 139 7.67 -13.64 -0.46
N PHE A 140 8.34 -13.78 0.69
CA PHE A 140 8.20 -14.90 1.60
C PHE A 140 7.60 -14.40 2.91
N GLY A 141 6.52 -15.05 3.35
CA GLY A 141 5.85 -14.67 4.58
C GLY A 141 5.44 -15.85 5.44
N HIS A 142 5.31 -15.57 6.73
CA HIS A 142 4.81 -16.51 7.72
C HIS A 142 3.85 -15.80 8.68
N ALA A 143 2.72 -16.45 8.96
CA ALA A 143 1.71 -15.94 9.89
C ALA A 143 1.27 -17.05 10.86
N LEU A 144 1.09 -16.64 12.11
CA LEU A 144 0.62 -17.46 13.22
C LEU A 144 -0.64 -16.79 13.77
N GLU A 145 -1.74 -17.51 13.78
CA GLU A 145 -2.99 -17.10 14.41
C GLU A 145 -3.27 -17.98 15.63
N ARG A 146 -3.64 -17.37 16.72
CA ARG A 146 -4.00 -18.03 17.98
C ARG A 146 -5.22 -17.32 18.57
N PRO A 147 -6.00 -17.93 19.46
CA PRO A 147 -7.23 -17.33 19.96
C PRO A 147 -7.10 -15.94 20.58
N LEU A 148 -5.94 -15.62 21.15
CA LEU A 148 -5.71 -14.35 21.85
C LEU A 148 -4.55 -13.53 21.30
N TRP A 149 -3.87 -13.99 20.26
CA TRP A 149 -2.75 -13.27 19.65
C TRP A 149 -2.49 -13.73 18.21
N SER A 150 -1.92 -12.84 17.44
CA SER A 150 -1.38 -13.17 16.13
C SER A 150 0.01 -12.59 15.94
N LEU A 151 0.79 -13.20 15.06
CA LEU A 151 2.08 -12.72 14.62
C LEU A 151 2.21 -13.02 13.14
N ALA A 152 2.50 -12.01 12.34
CA ALA A 152 2.82 -12.18 10.93
C ALA A 152 4.09 -11.43 10.58
N GLY A 153 4.88 -11.99 9.66
CA GLY A 153 6.05 -11.34 9.13
C GLY A 153 6.29 -11.73 7.68
N ALA A 154 6.88 -10.81 6.92
CA ALA A 154 7.26 -11.02 5.54
C ALA A 154 8.59 -10.36 5.23
N VAL A 155 9.35 -10.96 4.33
CA VAL A 155 10.49 -10.35 3.65
C VAL A 155 10.19 -10.32 2.17
N PHE A 156 10.52 -9.23 1.50
CA PHE A 156 10.23 -9.09 0.09
C PHE A 156 11.33 -8.36 -0.67
N HIS A 157 11.39 -8.66 -1.96
CA HIS A 157 12.17 -7.94 -2.94
C HIS A 157 11.25 -7.52 -4.08
N ARG A 158 11.26 -6.25 -4.41
CA ARG A 158 10.45 -5.65 -5.43
C ARG A 158 11.33 -4.90 -6.43
N TRP A 159 11.05 -5.09 -7.71
CA TRP A 159 11.63 -4.36 -8.84
C TRP A 159 10.54 -3.53 -9.49
N ASP A 160 10.71 -2.25 -9.53
CA ASP A 160 9.87 -1.30 -10.23
C ASP A 160 10.62 -0.81 -11.46
N ASP A 161 10.26 -1.29 -12.65
CA ASP A 161 10.77 -0.82 -13.90
C ASP A 161 9.85 0.33 -14.39
N ASP A 162 10.43 1.43 -14.83
CA ASP A 162 9.71 2.60 -15.35
C ASP A 162 8.72 3.23 -14.36
N LEU A 163 8.96 3.17 -13.04
CA LEU A 163 8.14 3.83 -12.02
C LEU A 163 8.04 5.34 -12.35
N VAL A 164 6.81 5.86 -12.42
CA VAL A 164 6.61 7.29 -12.65
C VAL A 164 6.79 8.08 -11.37
N ASP A 165 7.87 8.85 -11.30
CA ASP A 165 8.19 9.68 -10.14
C ASP A 165 8.33 11.17 -10.53
N TRP A 166 8.08 12.04 -9.56
CA TRP A 166 8.25 13.47 -9.67
C TRP A 166 9.62 13.86 -9.12
N THR A 167 10.58 14.00 -10.01
CA THR A 167 11.97 14.28 -9.66
C THR A 167 12.29 15.76 -9.78
N TYR A 168 13.24 16.22 -8.98
CA TYR A 168 13.68 17.61 -9.00
C TYR A 168 15.14 17.78 -8.54
N SER A 169 15.77 18.87 -8.97
CA SER A 169 17.09 19.28 -8.51
C SER A 169 16.99 20.68 -7.87
N GLY A 170 17.51 20.82 -6.66
CA GLY A 170 17.42 22.04 -5.87
C GLY A 170 15.97 22.49 -5.64
N ALA A 171 15.69 23.78 -5.89
CA ALA A 171 14.36 24.38 -5.82
C ALA A 171 13.61 24.39 -7.17
N GLY A 172 14.07 23.58 -8.14
CA GLY A 172 13.54 23.50 -9.48
C GLY A 172 12.12 22.96 -9.59
N ALA A 173 11.59 22.94 -10.80
CA ALA A 173 10.33 22.29 -11.10
C ALA A 173 10.43 20.78 -10.83
N ARG A 174 9.29 20.16 -10.49
CA ARG A 174 9.12 18.71 -10.38
C ARG A 174 8.76 18.17 -11.76
N SER A 175 9.61 17.34 -12.31
CA SER A 175 9.38 16.75 -13.64
C SER A 175 9.03 15.27 -13.51
N ALA A 176 7.98 14.85 -14.22
CA ALA A 176 7.62 13.44 -14.29
C ALA A 176 8.67 12.68 -15.09
N GLN A 177 9.21 11.60 -14.53
CA GLN A 177 10.22 10.75 -15.16
C GLN A 177 9.97 9.29 -14.84
N ASN A 178 10.39 8.40 -15.73
CA ASN A 178 10.52 7.00 -15.41
C ASN A 178 11.81 6.78 -14.60
N VAL A 179 11.71 5.96 -13.56
CA VAL A 179 12.80 5.63 -12.63
C VAL A 179 12.75 4.15 -12.35
N ASP A 180 13.89 3.48 -12.40
CA ASP A 180 13.99 2.10 -11.96
C ASP A 180 14.33 2.07 -10.48
N VAL A 181 13.59 1.27 -9.71
CA VAL A 181 13.77 1.18 -8.26
C VAL A 181 13.77 -0.28 -7.83
N GLU A 182 14.81 -0.68 -7.12
CA GLU A 182 14.82 -1.94 -6.37
C GLU A 182 14.52 -1.68 -4.91
N THR A 183 13.58 -2.42 -4.34
CA THR A 183 13.19 -2.29 -2.94
C THR A 183 13.33 -3.62 -2.21
N TYR A 184 14.06 -3.62 -1.10
CA TYR A 184 14.12 -4.73 -0.15
C TYR A 184 13.36 -4.33 1.11
N GLY A 185 12.54 -5.22 1.62
CA GLY A 185 11.75 -4.91 2.80
C GLY A 185 11.58 -6.08 3.75
N LEU A 186 11.34 -5.71 5.00
CA LEU A 186 10.92 -6.59 6.08
C LEU A 186 9.72 -5.94 6.78
N GLU A 187 8.68 -6.72 7.02
CA GLU A 187 7.52 -6.30 7.80
C GLU A 187 7.19 -7.34 8.85
N VAL A 188 6.84 -6.88 10.06
CA VAL A 188 6.36 -7.73 11.16
C VAL A 188 5.20 -7.02 11.83
N ILE A 189 4.12 -7.75 12.10
CA ILE A 189 2.99 -7.27 12.87
C ILE A 189 2.60 -8.31 13.92
N ALA A 190 2.33 -7.85 15.13
CA ALA A 190 1.84 -8.67 16.23
C ALA A 190 0.59 -8.03 16.83
N THR A 191 -0.41 -8.85 17.16
CA THR A 191 -1.59 -8.43 17.91
C THR A 191 -1.72 -9.26 19.17
N ARG A 192 -2.29 -8.67 20.21
CA ARG A 192 -2.62 -9.37 21.45
C ARG A 192 -3.92 -8.83 22.01
N GLN A 193 -4.84 -9.74 22.33
CA GLN A 193 -6.11 -9.42 22.96
C GLN A 193 -6.13 -9.93 24.40
N TRP A 194 -6.74 -9.14 25.29
CA TRP A 194 -7.14 -9.48 26.64
C TRP A 194 -8.65 -9.20 26.76
N ALA A 195 -9.26 -9.45 27.90
CA ALA A 195 -10.71 -9.32 28.04
C ALA A 195 -11.30 -7.98 27.54
N ASN A 196 -10.64 -6.87 27.83
CA ASN A 196 -11.09 -5.51 27.50
C ASN A 196 -9.95 -4.62 26.96
N PHE A 197 -8.88 -5.23 26.49
CA PHE A 197 -7.71 -4.52 26.01
C PHE A 197 -7.11 -5.23 24.80
N GLU A 198 -6.74 -4.46 23.79
CA GLU A 198 -6.02 -4.93 22.60
C GLU A 198 -4.74 -4.11 22.41
N ALA A 199 -3.67 -4.79 22.04
CA ALA A 199 -2.42 -4.17 21.63
C ALA A 199 -2.03 -4.65 20.24
N ILE A 200 -1.56 -3.71 19.41
CA ILE A 200 -1.03 -3.98 18.08
C ILE A 200 0.36 -3.35 18.01
N ALA A 201 1.34 -4.09 17.55
CA ALA A 201 2.68 -3.59 17.31
C ALA A 201 3.13 -3.96 15.90
N SER A 202 3.73 -3.04 15.18
CA SER A 202 4.36 -3.35 13.90
C SER A 202 5.73 -2.71 13.76
N TYR A 203 6.55 -3.34 12.94
CA TYR A 203 7.83 -2.82 12.49
C TYR A 203 7.97 -3.05 11.00
N SER A 204 8.43 -2.04 10.27
CA SER A 204 8.85 -2.18 8.88
C SER A 204 10.22 -1.58 8.65
N TYR A 205 10.98 -2.23 7.78
CA TYR A 205 12.24 -1.78 7.24
C TYR A 205 12.18 -1.78 5.72
N LEU A 206 12.63 -0.70 5.09
CA LEU A 206 12.72 -0.56 3.64
C LEU A 206 14.12 -0.06 3.27
N HIS A 207 14.69 -0.66 2.25
CA HIS A 207 15.87 -0.16 1.56
C HIS A 207 15.55 -0.05 0.08
N LYS A 208 15.89 1.07 -0.54
CA LYS A 208 15.66 1.30 -1.97
C LYS A 208 16.96 1.71 -2.64
N ASP A 209 17.22 1.07 -3.77
CA ASP A 209 18.23 1.46 -4.73
C ASP A 209 17.52 2.03 -5.98
N GLU A 210 17.80 3.26 -6.33
CA GLU A 210 17.19 3.98 -7.44
C GLU A 210 18.17 4.26 -8.55
N ASP A 211 17.72 4.12 -9.81
CA ASP A 211 18.47 4.49 -11.00
C ASP A 211 17.71 5.55 -11.81
N TYR A 212 18.28 6.73 -11.85
CA TYR A 212 17.78 7.87 -12.66
C TYR A 212 18.53 8.01 -13.99
N GLY A 213 19.31 7.03 -14.37
CA GLY A 213 20.18 7.11 -15.54
C GLY A 213 21.21 8.23 -15.39
N ASN A 214 21.21 9.16 -16.36
CA ASN A 214 22.15 10.29 -16.35
C ASN A 214 21.57 11.58 -15.71
N ALA A 215 20.36 11.52 -15.13
CA ALA A 215 19.72 12.70 -14.55
C ALA A 215 20.33 13.04 -13.18
N ALA A 216 20.64 14.33 -12.95
CA ALA A 216 20.99 14.83 -11.63
C ALA A 216 19.70 15.06 -10.83
N VAL A 217 19.43 14.21 -9.85
CA VAL A 217 18.23 14.25 -9.01
C VAL A 217 18.64 14.43 -7.55
N ASP A 218 18.20 15.53 -6.92
CA ASP A 218 18.42 15.79 -5.49
C ASP A 218 17.26 15.31 -4.63
N GLY A 219 16.08 15.13 -5.22
CA GLY A 219 14.89 14.68 -4.54
C GLY A 219 13.82 14.13 -5.47
N SER A 220 12.99 13.26 -4.94
CA SER A 220 11.83 12.69 -5.61
C SER A 220 10.71 12.44 -4.61
N PHE A 221 9.49 12.15 -5.11
CA PHE A 221 8.35 11.91 -4.24
C PHE A 221 8.25 10.47 -3.77
N TYR A 222 8.71 9.50 -4.54
CA TYR A 222 8.52 8.07 -4.25
C TYR A 222 9.84 7.33 -4.00
N ALA A 223 10.82 7.48 -4.88
CA ALA A 223 12.06 6.73 -4.78
C ALA A 223 12.94 7.21 -3.61
N LEU A 224 13.07 8.53 -3.41
CA LEU A 224 13.96 9.13 -2.40
C LEU A 224 13.25 9.55 -1.10
N ASN A 225 11.93 9.49 -1.02
CA ASN A 225 11.17 9.97 0.13
C ASN A 225 10.34 8.86 0.78
N PHE A 226 10.97 8.07 1.61
CA PHE A 226 10.34 6.95 2.31
C PHE A 226 10.93 6.75 3.71
N PRO A 227 10.17 6.17 4.67
CA PRO A 227 10.74 5.75 5.94
C PRO A 227 11.60 4.49 5.74
N GLU A 228 12.87 4.56 6.13
CA GLU A 228 13.76 3.38 6.19
C GLU A 228 13.36 2.48 7.35
N HIS A 229 12.98 3.08 8.48
CA HIS A 229 12.47 2.37 9.64
C HIS A 229 11.15 2.97 10.10
N ARG A 230 10.19 2.13 10.43
CA ARG A 230 8.91 2.54 10.99
C ARG A 230 8.47 1.55 12.07
N VAL A 231 8.11 2.08 13.23
CA VAL A 231 7.50 1.33 14.33
C VAL A 231 6.12 1.91 14.59
N THR A 232 5.10 1.08 14.73
CA THR A 232 3.79 1.51 15.21
C THR A 232 3.37 0.71 16.43
N LEU A 233 2.73 1.39 17.40
CA LEU A 233 2.17 0.78 18.60
C LEU A 233 0.78 1.34 18.81
N GLY A 234 -0.23 0.47 18.72
CA GLY A 234 -1.63 0.79 18.95
C GLY A 234 -2.15 0.07 20.21
N PHE A 235 -2.98 0.76 20.96
CA PHE A 235 -3.66 0.23 22.14
C PHE A 235 -5.11 0.65 22.10
N VAL A 236 -6.02 -0.30 22.30
CA VAL A 236 -7.45 -0.08 22.46
C VAL A 236 -7.87 -0.63 23.81
N TYR A 237 -8.55 0.17 24.60
CA TYR A 237 -9.07 -0.20 25.91
C TYR A 237 -10.57 0.11 25.99
N GLU A 238 -11.36 -0.90 26.29
CA GLU A 238 -12.81 -0.84 26.43
C GLU A 238 -13.19 -1.10 27.89
N PRO A 239 -13.14 -0.07 28.77
CA PRO A 239 -13.51 -0.22 30.18
C PRO A 239 -14.95 -0.67 30.38
N SER A 240 -15.82 -0.40 29.42
CA SER A 240 -17.22 -0.83 29.37
C SER A 240 -17.71 -0.75 27.92
N GLU A 241 -18.88 -1.30 27.64
CA GLU A 241 -19.57 -1.19 26.34
C GLU A 241 -19.86 0.26 25.91
N LEU A 242 -19.79 1.21 26.85
CA LEU A 242 -20.07 2.63 26.59
C LEU A 242 -18.84 3.44 26.20
N PHE A 243 -17.64 2.97 26.51
CA PHE A 243 -16.43 3.75 26.33
C PHE A 243 -15.32 2.94 25.67
N GLN A 244 -14.68 3.58 24.68
CA GLN A 244 -13.45 3.09 24.09
C GLN A 244 -12.38 4.19 24.19
N LEU A 245 -11.20 3.81 24.60
CA LEU A 245 -10.01 4.65 24.56
C LEU A 245 -9.01 4.05 23.56
N ARG A 246 -8.46 4.88 22.70
CA ARG A 246 -7.48 4.46 21.70
C ARG A 246 -6.23 5.34 21.77
N VAL A 247 -5.08 4.71 21.69
CA VAL A 247 -3.78 5.35 21.61
C VAL A 247 -3.01 4.69 20.48
N ASP A 248 -2.63 5.46 19.47
CA ASP A 248 -1.75 5.01 18.41
C ASP A 248 -0.48 5.86 18.42
N ASN A 249 0.66 5.20 18.35
CA ASN A 249 1.95 5.86 18.27
C ASN A 249 2.70 5.37 17.03
N GLU A 250 3.37 6.26 16.36
CA GLU A 250 4.29 5.96 15.29
C GLU A 250 5.64 6.59 15.59
N TRP A 251 6.70 5.86 15.40
CA TRP A 251 8.05 6.37 15.25
C TRP A 251 8.57 5.96 13.88
N ARG A 252 9.26 6.89 13.22
CA ARG A 252 9.89 6.62 11.93
C ARG A 252 11.23 7.34 11.79
N GLU A 253 12.11 6.71 11.04
CA GLU A 253 13.34 7.27 10.52
C GLU A 253 13.22 7.30 8.99
N GLN A 254 13.21 8.50 8.44
CA GLN A 254 13.07 8.75 7.01
C GLN A 254 14.44 8.71 6.36
N ARG A 255 14.52 8.26 5.12
CA ARG A 255 15.75 8.40 4.34
C ARG A 255 16.24 9.83 4.38
N ALA A 256 17.55 10.01 4.64
CA ALA A 256 18.17 11.33 4.66
C ALA A 256 18.01 12.04 3.30
N SER A 257 17.62 13.31 3.33
CA SER A 257 17.49 14.14 2.13
C SER A 257 18.20 15.46 2.33
N PRO A 258 19.10 15.88 1.42
CA PRO A 258 19.80 17.17 1.52
C PRO A 258 18.86 18.38 1.44
N LEU A 259 17.64 18.18 0.97
CA LEU A 259 16.62 19.23 0.85
C LEU A 259 15.69 19.32 2.06
N ARG A 260 15.72 18.35 2.98
CA ARG A 260 14.93 18.40 4.22
C ARG A 260 15.54 19.37 5.20
N LYS A 261 14.71 20.30 5.67
CA LYS A 261 15.05 21.20 6.77
C LYS A 261 14.44 20.64 8.03
N GLY A 262 15.23 20.14 8.94
CA GLY A 262 14.75 19.50 10.16
C GLY A 262 15.25 18.08 10.30
N PRO A 263 14.76 17.35 11.32
CA PRO A 263 15.22 15.99 11.60
C PRO A 263 14.75 14.98 10.53
N ASP A 264 15.51 13.89 10.36
CA ASP A 264 15.09 12.74 9.56
C ASP A 264 14.25 11.74 10.37
N ARG A 265 14.08 11.99 11.68
CA ARG A 265 13.29 11.15 12.60
C ARG A 265 12.09 11.93 13.10
N SER A 266 10.98 11.21 13.30
CA SER A 266 9.75 11.80 13.84
C SER A 266 9.00 10.80 14.68
N ALA A 267 8.35 11.28 15.72
CA ALA A 267 7.34 10.55 16.48
C ALA A 267 5.99 11.25 16.35
N TYR A 268 4.93 10.43 16.36
CA TYR A 268 3.56 10.90 16.27
C TYR A 268 2.69 10.09 17.22
N SER A 269 1.74 10.75 17.89
CA SER A 269 0.75 10.11 18.75
C SER A 269 -0.65 10.58 18.40
N HIS A 270 -1.57 9.63 18.30
CA HIS A 270 -3.01 9.85 18.19
C HIS A 270 -3.68 9.31 19.45
N LEU A 271 -4.48 10.14 20.12
CA LEU A 271 -5.26 9.80 21.28
C LEU A 271 -6.73 10.01 20.96
N ALA A 272 -7.58 9.00 21.18
CA ALA A 272 -9.00 9.15 20.96
C ALA A 272 -9.80 8.54 22.10
N ALA A 273 -10.96 9.13 22.39
CA ALA A 273 -11.95 8.62 23.31
C ALA A 273 -13.32 8.65 22.63
N SER A 274 -14.00 7.51 22.59
CA SER A 274 -15.34 7.36 22.04
C SER A 274 -16.33 7.00 23.15
N TYR A 275 -17.54 7.55 23.03
CA TYR A 275 -18.67 7.29 23.89
C TYR A 275 -19.86 6.80 23.06
N TYR A 276 -20.45 5.68 23.46
CA TYR A 276 -21.59 5.02 22.82
C TYR A 276 -22.81 5.10 23.76
N PRO A 277 -23.79 6.01 23.56
CA PRO A 277 -24.94 6.18 24.42
C PRO A 277 -25.90 4.97 24.39
N VAL A 278 -26.30 4.44 25.54
CA VAL A 278 -27.21 3.26 25.68
C VAL A 278 -28.54 3.42 24.92
N GLN A 279 -29.04 4.64 24.77
CA GLN A 279 -30.34 4.89 24.14
C GLN A 279 -30.24 5.10 22.61
N MET A 280 -29.05 5.10 22.06
CA MET A 280 -28.74 5.34 20.65
C MET A 280 -27.57 4.45 20.25
N ASP A 281 -27.79 3.14 20.15
CA ASP A 281 -26.76 2.13 19.90
C ASP A 281 -25.96 2.39 18.61
N ASP A 282 -26.55 3.13 17.67
CA ASP A 282 -25.91 3.51 16.40
C ASP A 282 -25.15 4.85 16.45
N LEU A 283 -25.12 5.54 17.61
CA LEU A 283 -24.45 6.82 17.78
C LEU A 283 -23.09 6.64 18.48
N GLU A 284 -22.05 7.14 17.87
CA GLU A 284 -20.72 7.33 18.47
C GLU A 284 -20.44 8.84 18.59
N LEU A 285 -20.04 9.28 19.77
CA LEU A 285 -19.47 10.61 20.01
C LEU A 285 -17.99 10.45 20.30
N PHE A 286 -17.14 11.18 19.63
CA PHE A 286 -15.70 11.05 19.84
C PHE A 286 -14.97 12.38 19.98
N VAL A 287 -13.86 12.34 20.70
CA VAL A 287 -12.85 13.38 20.76
C VAL A 287 -11.50 12.75 20.43
N ALA A 288 -10.68 13.45 19.63
CA ALA A 288 -9.35 13.00 19.28
C ALA A 288 -8.33 14.13 19.34
N TYR A 289 -7.09 13.78 19.66
CA TYR A 289 -5.94 14.68 19.68
C TYR A 289 -4.76 14.03 18.98
N ASP A 290 -4.22 14.74 18.01
CA ASP A 290 -3.07 14.37 17.21
C ASP A 290 -1.86 15.21 17.63
N LYS A 291 -0.78 14.54 18.02
CA LYS A 291 0.47 15.17 18.46
C LYS A 291 1.66 14.71 17.62
N PRO A 292 2.16 15.53 16.68
CA PRO A 292 3.52 15.38 16.17
C PRO A 292 4.50 15.87 17.23
N TRP A 293 5.47 15.03 17.61
CA TRP A 293 6.46 15.39 18.63
C TRP A 293 7.61 16.21 18.05
N ASP A 294 7.80 16.14 16.72
CA ASP A 294 8.79 16.88 15.97
C ASP A 294 8.09 17.80 14.97
N GLU A 295 7.71 19.00 15.38
CA GLU A 295 6.95 19.97 14.57
C GLU A 295 7.71 20.44 13.31
N ASP A 296 9.05 20.40 13.35
CA ASP A 296 9.91 20.75 12.22
C ASP A 296 10.13 19.60 11.24
N PHE A 297 9.59 18.39 11.52
CA PHE A 297 9.72 17.25 10.63
C PHE A 297 8.93 17.49 9.34
N GLN A 298 9.60 17.31 8.21
CA GLN A 298 9.01 17.44 6.88
C GLN A 298 8.77 16.05 6.28
N ASP A 299 7.50 15.64 6.14
CA ASP A 299 7.13 14.40 5.44
C ASP A 299 7.69 14.37 4.02
N VAL A 300 7.59 15.49 3.33
CA VAL A 300 8.21 15.73 2.03
C VAL A 300 9.14 16.93 2.17
N PRO A 301 10.40 16.83 1.74
CA PRO A 301 11.34 17.94 1.83
C PRO A 301 10.78 19.23 1.22
N GLY A 302 10.86 20.32 1.98
CA GLY A 302 10.35 21.65 1.58
C GLY A 302 8.86 21.89 1.87
N THR A 303 8.14 20.93 2.48
CA THR A 303 6.77 21.15 2.97
C THR A 303 6.77 21.56 4.43
N PRO A 304 5.75 22.33 4.92
CA PRO A 304 5.61 22.57 6.34
C PRO A 304 5.41 21.28 7.13
N GLY A 305 5.96 21.23 8.35
CA GLY A 305 5.65 20.18 9.32
C GLY A 305 4.17 20.21 9.74
N ARG A 306 3.71 19.12 10.34
CA ARG A 306 2.35 19.02 10.89
C ARG A 306 2.33 19.66 12.27
N GLY A 307 1.27 20.40 12.59
CA GLY A 307 1.00 20.90 13.93
C GLY A 307 0.05 19.99 14.71
N ASP A 308 -0.15 20.32 15.98
CA ASP A 308 -1.15 19.68 16.84
C ASP A 308 -2.56 19.85 16.23
N GLN A 309 -3.37 18.81 16.33
CA GLN A 309 -4.76 18.84 15.87
C GLN A 309 -5.70 18.30 16.94
N PHE A 310 -6.78 19.01 17.19
CA PHE A 310 -7.88 18.54 18.03
C PHE A 310 -9.13 18.35 17.18
N SER A 311 -9.82 17.22 17.36
CA SER A 311 -11.01 16.86 16.62
C SER A 311 -12.14 16.46 17.57
N LEU A 312 -13.37 16.88 17.24
CA LEU A 312 -14.58 16.48 17.91
C LEU A 312 -15.60 16.08 16.84
N GLY A 313 -16.30 14.95 17.02
CA GLY A 313 -17.24 14.49 16.04
C GLY A 313 -18.28 13.54 16.59
N ALA A 314 -19.24 13.23 15.72
CA ALA A 314 -20.27 12.23 15.94
C ALA A 314 -20.45 11.40 14.66
N THR A 315 -20.61 10.09 14.82
CA THR A 315 -20.92 9.15 13.76
C THR A 315 -22.26 8.49 14.08
N TYR A 316 -23.20 8.51 13.14
CA TYR A 316 -24.46 7.79 13.26
C TYR A 316 -24.57 6.77 12.12
N ARG A 317 -24.91 5.53 12.47
CA ARG A 317 -25.14 4.44 11.51
C ARG A 317 -26.66 4.21 11.40
N TRP A 318 -27.21 4.20 10.19
CA TRP A 318 -28.64 3.99 9.89
C TRP A 318 -28.84 2.77 9.00
#